data_d15d2fe3e6feff0df55e65af8f07a26b
#
_entry.id   d15d2fe3e6feff0df55e65af8f07a26b
#
_cell.length_a   1.000
_cell.length_b   1.000
_cell.length_c   1.000
_cell.angle_alpha   90.00
_cell.angle_beta   90.00
_cell.angle_gamma   90.00
#
_symmetry.space_group_name_H-M   'P 1'
#
loop_
_entity.id
_entity.type
_entity.pdbx_description
1 polymer ?
#
loop_
_entity_poly.entity_id
_entity_poly.type
_entity_poly.pdbx_seq_one_letter_code
_entity_poly.pdbx_strand_id
1 'polypeptide(L)'
;FKNGANAADEYSYDANGNLTKDLNKGISGITYNFLNLPNAVTFSDGSTITYTYGADGTKLRTVHKIGSTTTTTDYCGNVIYENGVQKLLLTEEGYITLSDSKYHYYLKDHQGNNRVVISQSGTVEETSHYYPFGGTFASAGNVQPYKYNGKEYDSKKGLNWYDYGARHYDAVLGRFMTVDPLAEKYYSESLYTYCYSNPINCIDPNGKDGIYIAFPDYKISTPIGKIGNLGHAGVLLIDNKTGVTKYYEYGRYDKEGKGVVRTFAVPNVKIGQDKKPTLESLNKTLSIISEQAGHAGRIEGAYIESDKFKEMKNYAESKIAENANSKRKEYSLRNNNCGTFAADVLKQDPSVKDKAPVIIDPRPNSIVKEYQDNFKSLNYDPKKRQVKIE
;
A
#
# COMPACT_ATOMS: atom_id res chain seq x y z
N PHE A 1 28.28 -6.64 8.27
CA PHE A 1 27.93 -6.94 9.67
C PHE A 1 29.19 -6.96 10.53
N LYS A 2 29.20 -6.25 11.65
CA LYS A 2 30.28 -6.27 12.64
C LYS A 2 29.70 -6.89 13.90
N ASN A 3 30.21 -8.06 14.31
CA ASN A 3 29.86 -8.65 15.58
C ASN A 3 30.40 -7.74 16.70
N GLY A 4 29.49 -7.06 17.42
CA GLY A 4 29.82 -6.08 18.45
C GLY A 4 29.88 -6.69 19.86
N ALA A 5 29.08 -7.72 20.11
CA ALA A 5 28.88 -8.25 21.44
C ALA A 5 29.80 -9.46 21.78
N ASN A 6 30.13 -10.26 20.77
CA ASN A 6 30.92 -11.49 20.90
C ASN A 6 30.45 -12.40 22.07
N ALA A 7 29.12 -12.56 22.17
CA ALA A 7 28.43 -13.36 23.18
C ALA A 7 27.78 -14.60 22.56
N ALA A 8 27.57 -15.66 23.37
CA ALA A 8 26.93 -16.89 22.88
C ALA A 8 25.47 -16.64 22.42
N ASP A 9 24.72 -15.82 23.15
CA ASP A 9 23.33 -15.48 22.88
C ASP A 9 23.19 -13.96 22.72
N GLU A 10 23.38 -13.47 21.49
CA GLU A 10 23.33 -12.04 21.16
C GLU A 10 21.93 -11.51 21.00
N TYR A 11 20.98 -12.40 20.71
CA TYR A 11 19.56 -12.09 20.44
C TYR A 11 18.66 -12.91 21.35
N SER A 12 17.58 -12.32 21.82
CA SER A 12 16.54 -13.02 22.56
C SER A 12 15.17 -12.65 22.03
N TYR A 13 14.19 -13.55 22.17
CA TYR A 13 12.83 -13.39 21.66
C TYR A 13 11.83 -13.74 22.76
N ASP A 14 10.66 -13.13 22.71
CA ASP A 14 9.52 -13.50 23.56
C ASP A 14 8.76 -14.73 23.02
N ALA A 15 7.71 -15.14 23.72
CA ALA A 15 6.89 -16.28 23.31
C ALA A 15 6.12 -16.05 22.00
N ASN A 16 5.94 -14.79 21.60
CA ASN A 16 5.31 -14.40 20.31
C ASN A 16 6.35 -14.31 19.18
N GLY A 17 7.63 -14.58 19.47
CA GLY A 17 8.72 -14.46 18.51
C GLY A 17 9.18 -13.03 18.24
N ASN A 18 8.81 -12.05 19.08
CA ASN A 18 9.32 -10.69 18.96
C ASN A 18 10.72 -10.57 19.55
N LEU A 19 11.61 -9.85 18.88
CA LEU A 19 12.97 -9.60 19.36
C LEU A 19 12.92 -8.79 20.65
N THR A 20 13.48 -9.33 21.74
CA THR A 20 13.51 -8.65 23.05
C THR A 20 14.88 -8.09 23.41
N LYS A 21 15.94 -8.54 22.75
CA LYS A 21 17.33 -8.16 23.04
C LYS A 21 18.18 -8.23 21.77
N ASP A 22 19.07 -7.25 21.60
CA ASP A 22 20.10 -7.22 20.55
C ASP A 22 21.37 -6.61 21.13
N LEU A 23 22.31 -7.47 21.54
CA LEU A 23 23.55 -7.03 22.16
C LEU A 23 24.50 -6.34 21.17
N ASN A 24 24.41 -6.64 19.87
CA ASN A 24 25.22 -6.00 18.85
C ASN A 24 24.90 -4.51 18.69
N LYS A 25 23.67 -4.12 18.99
CA LYS A 25 23.22 -2.72 19.03
C LYS A 25 23.21 -2.14 20.44
N GLY A 26 23.65 -2.89 21.44
CA GLY A 26 23.60 -2.49 22.85
C GLY A 26 22.17 -2.41 23.38
N ILE A 27 21.22 -3.10 22.77
CA ILE A 27 19.83 -3.16 23.22
C ILE A 27 19.70 -4.23 24.30
N SER A 28 19.40 -3.80 25.53
CA SER A 28 19.21 -4.65 26.69
C SER A 28 17.79 -5.15 26.88
N GLY A 29 16.78 -4.47 26.28
CA GLY A 29 15.39 -4.87 26.36
C GLY A 29 14.51 -4.18 25.34
N ILE A 30 13.52 -4.90 24.81
CA ILE A 30 12.44 -4.37 23.98
C ILE A 30 11.13 -4.88 24.55
N THR A 31 10.17 -3.99 24.74
CA THR A 31 8.80 -4.34 25.12
C THR A 31 7.85 -4.07 23.97
N TYR A 32 6.78 -4.85 23.90
CA TYR A 32 5.80 -4.77 22.80
C TYR A 32 4.39 -4.50 23.34
N ASN A 33 3.57 -3.90 22.51
CA ASN A 33 2.12 -3.79 22.76
C ASN A 33 1.39 -5.03 22.26
N PHE A 34 0.06 -5.05 22.41
CA PHE A 34 -0.79 -6.17 21.98
C PHE A 34 -0.86 -6.38 20.45
N LEU A 35 -0.35 -5.42 19.66
CA LEU A 35 -0.21 -5.53 18.21
C LEU A 35 1.18 -6.05 17.79
N ASN A 36 2.02 -6.48 18.74
CA ASN A 36 3.43 -6.84 18.52
C ASN A 36 4.26 -5.68 17.92
N LEU A 37 3.85 -4.43 18.16
CA LEU A 37 4.64 -3.25 17.83
C LEU A 37 5.52 -2.89 19.01
N PRO A 38 6.81 -2.48 18.82
CA PRO A 38 7.70 -2.12 19.91
C PRO A 38 7.14 -0.91 20.68
N ASN A 39 6.97 -1.06 21.98
CA ASN A 39 6.50 -0.02 22.88
C ASN A 39 7.68 0.79 23.44
N ALA A 40 8.75 0.09 23.82
CA ALA A 40 9.98 0.70 24.28
C ALA A 40 11.20 -0.14 23.90
N VAL A 41 12.28 0.54 23.50
CA VAL A 41 13.62 -0.02 23.31
C VAL A 41 14.50 0.58 24.38
N THR A 42 15.19 -0.26 25.17
CA THR A 42 16.10 0.13 26.24
C THR A 42 17.51 -0.28 25.87
N PHE A 43 18.45 0.63 25.96
CA PHE A 43 19.87 0.37 25.72
C PHE A 43 20.61 0.13 27.03
N SER A 44 21.77 -0.53 26.97
CA SER A 44 22.61 -0.90 28.12
C SER A 44 23.13 0.30 28.90
N ASP A 45 23.20 1.49 28.30
CA ASP A 45 23.61 2.73 28.95
C ASP A 45 22.43 3.48 29.60
N GLY A 46 21.22 2.92 29.59
CA GLY A 46 20.00 3.53 30.14
C GLY A 46 19.30 4.48 29.19
N SER A 47 19.78 4.68 27.95
CA SER A 47 19.04 5.40 26.91
C SER A 47 17.80 4.62 26.51
N THR A 48 16.73 5.33 26.11
CA THR A 48 15.48 4.69 25.72
C THR A 48 14.89 5.34 24.47
N ILE A 49 14.18 4.53 23.67
CA ILE A 49 13.28 5.00 22.60
C ILE A 49 11.91 4.41 22.91
N THR A 50 10.90 5.27 23.03
CA THR A 50 9.52 4.84 23.29
C THR A 50 8.61 5.28 22.16
N TYR A 51 7.62 4.43 21.87
CA TYR A 51 6.66 4.66 20.79
C TYR A 51 5.24 4.68 21.35
N THR A 52 4.41 5.53 20.80
CA THR A 52 2.97 5.57 21.07
C THR A 52 2.23 5.33 19.76
N TYR A 53 1.27 4.40 19.80
CA TYR A 53 0.48 4.03 18.64
C TYR A 53 -1.01 4.26 18.90
N GLY A 54 -1.77 4.51 17.83
CA GLY A 54 -3.22 4.39 17.83
C GLY A 54 -3.66 2.93 17.95
N ALA A 55 -4.93 2.72 18.20
CA ALA A 55 -5.51 1.37 18.29
C ALA A 55 -5.38 0.56 16.99
N ASP A 56 -5.21 1.24 15.86
CA ASP A 56 -5.01 0.66 14.52
C ASP A 56 -3.52 0.39 14.19
N GLY A 57 -2.60 0.62 15.13
CA GLY A 57 -1.16 0.50 14.94
C GLY A 57 -0.49 1.70 14.26
N THR A 58 -1.22 2.78 13.98
CA THR A 58 -0.63 4.01 13.46
C THR A 58 0.29 4.63 14.50
N LYS A 59 1.55 4.88 14.13
CA LYS A 59 2.51 5.55 15.02
C LYS A 59 2.12 7.02 15.21
N LEU A 60 1.93 7.42 16.46
CA LEU A 60 1.52 8.77 16.85
C LEU A 60 2.68 9.58 17.44
N ARG A 61 3.60 8.92 18.15
CA ARG A 61 4.72 9.59 18.83
C ARG A 61 5.91 8.66 18.97
N THR A 62 7.10 9.24 18.83
CA THR A 62 8.37 8.63 19.23
C THR A 62 9.10 9.56 20.19
N VAL A 63 9.61 9.04 21.31
CA VAL A 63 10.44 9.79 22.23
C VAL A 63 11.80 9.11 22.36
N HIS A 64 12.83 9.84 21.97
CA HIS A 64 14.23 9.42 22.15
C HIS A 64 14.80 10.10 23.39
N LYS A 65 15.15 9.32 24.41
CA LYS A 65 15.89 9.80 25.58
C LYS A 65 17.30 9.22 25.53
N ILE A 66 18.25 10.01 25.07
CA ILE A 66 19.66 9.60 24.86
C ILE A 66 20.54 10.43 25.78
N GLY A 67 21.09 9.81 26.82
CA GLY A 67 21.76 10.52 27.89
C GLY A 67 20.81 11.52 28.58
N SER A 68 21.20 12.78 28.62
CA SER A 68 20.38 13.89 29.17
C SER A 68 19.43 14.53 28.14
N THR A 69 19.53 14.17 26.86
CA THR A 69 18.76 14.79 25.78
C THR A 69 17.49 14.00 25.50
N THR A 70 16.34 14.69 25.48
CA THR A 70 15.06 14.13 25.08
C THR A 70 14.59 14.81 23.80
N THR A 71 14.26 14.00 22.79
CA THR A 71 13.65 14.48 21.54
C THR A 71 12.32 13.78 21.34
N THR A 72 11.26 14.54 21.20
CA THR A 72 9.91 14.02 20.93
C THR A 72 9.54 14.31 19.49
N THR A 73 9.11 13.30 18.76
CA THR A 73 8.54 13.43 17.41
C THR A 73 7.08 13.02 17.44
N ASP A 74 6.19 13.91 17.02
CA ASP A 74 4.75 13.65 16.89
C ASP A 74 4.36 13.56 15.41
N TYR A 75 3.50 12.59 15.10
CA TYR A 75 3.03 12.28 13.74
C TYR A 75 1.55 12.63 13.61
N CYS A 76 1.25 13.72 12.91
CA CYS A 76 -0.11 14.20 12.69
C CYS A 76 -0.48 14.11 11.20
N GLY A 77 -0.76 12.88 10.73
CA GLY A 77 -0.94 12.61 9.31
C GLY A 77 0.37 12.82 8.56
N ASN A 78 0.39 13.80 7.65
CA ASN A 78 1.60 14.16 6.88
C ASN A 78 2.40 15.31 7.51
N VAL A 79 1.99 15.84 8.67
CA VAL A 79 2.74 16.88 9.41
C VAL A 79 3.53 16.23 10.54
N ILE A 80 4.83 16.45 10.56
CA ILE A 80 5.75 15.96 11.58
C ILE A 80 6.15 17.12 12.49
N TYR A 81 5.99 16.92 13.78
CA TYR A 81 6.42 17.85 14.82
C TYR A 81 7.68 17.31 15.51
N GLU A 82 8.58 18.17 15.88
CA GLU A 82 9.71 17.84 16.75
C GLU A 82 9.71 18.77 17.96
N ASN A 83 9.65 18.20 19.16
CA ASN A 83 9.57 18.94 20.43
C ASN A 83 8.42 19.96 20.47
N GLY A 84 7.27 19.59 19.90
CA GLY A 84 6.07 20.43 19.84
C GLY A 84 6.08 21.50 18.74
N VAL A 85 7.14 21.61 17.94
CA VAL A 85 7.26 22.55 16.82
C VAL A 85 7.03 21.83 15.50
N GLN A 86 6.22 22.39 14.61
CA GLN A 86 6.02 21.89 13.26
C GLN A 86 7.34 21.91 12.50
N LYS A 87 7.78 20.74 12.01
CA LYS A 87 9.07 20.58 11.36
C LYS A 87 8.93 20.32 9.86
N LEU A 88 8.17 19.30 9.49
CA LEU A 88 8.03 18.86 8.11
C LEU A 88 6.56 18.69 7.74
N LEU A 89 6.22 19.07 6.52
CA LEU A 89 5.01 18.64 5.82
C LEU A 89 5.41 17.68 4.71
N LEU A 90 5.03 16.42 4.84
CA LEU A 90 5.34 15.37 3.85
C LEU A 90 4.43 15.50 2.63
N THR A 91 4.99 15.35 1.45
CA THR A 91 4.29 15.35 0.15
C THR A 91 4.67 14.10 -0.63
N GLU A 92 4.02 13.82 -1.75
CA GLU A 92 4.37 12.67 -2.62
C GLU A 92 5.74 12.85 -3.26
N GLU A 93 6.10 14.09 -3.59
CA GLU A 93 7.34 14.44 -4.28
C GLU A 93 8.51 14.71 -3.33
N GLY A 94 8.26 14.82 -2.02
CA GLY A 94 9.29 15.15 -1.04
C GLY A 94 8.72 15.68 0.27
N TYR A 95 9.18 16.87 0.69
CA TYR A 95 8.68 17.52 1.91
C TYR A 95 8.86 19.03 1.86
N ILE A 96 8.17 19.70 2.76
CA ILE A 96 8.33 21.15 3.01
C ILE A 96 8.86 21.32 4.42
N THR A 97 9.96 22.07 4.60
CA THR A 97 10.39 22.53 5.92
C THR A 97 9.48 23.67 6.37
N LEU A 98 8.78 23.48 7.49
CA LEU A 98 7.77 24.44 7.94
C LEU A 98 8.37 25.67 8.64
N SER A 99 9.64 25.62 9.03
CA SER A 99 10.37 26.76 9.62
C SER A 99 10.63 27.90 8.63
N ASP A 100 10.82 27.57 7.34
CA ASP A 100 11.19 28.51 6.28
C ASP A 100 10.37 28.35 5.00
N SER A 101 9.39 27.44 5.02
CA SER A 101 8.47 27.13 3.92
C SER A 101 9.17 26.71 2.62
N LYS A 102 10.35 26.08 2.72
CA LYS A 102 11.09 25.61 1.55
C LYS A 102 10.68 24.20 1.13
N TYR A 103 10.62 23.99 -0.18
CA TYR A 103 10.34 22.72 -0.80
C TYR A 103 11.61 21.91 -1.01
N HIS A 104 11.54 20.61 -0.72
CA HIS A 104 12.59 19.64 -0.92
C HIS A 104 12.02 18.47 -1.70
N TYR A 105 12.71 18.00 -2.73
CA TYR A 105 12.24 16.98 -3.65
C TYR A 105 13.08 15.72 -3.54
N TYR A 106 12.41 14.55 -3.65
CA TYR A 106 13.07 13.25 -3.69
C TYR A 106 13.28 12.78 -5.12
N LEU A 107 14.52 12.41 -5.46
CA LEU A 107 14.79 11.59 -6.62
C LEU A 107 14.86 10.14 -6.16
N LYS A 108 13.91 9.35 -6.60
CA LYS A 108 13.73 7.96 -6.18
C LYS A 108 14.20 7.00 -7.27
N ASP A 109 14.68 5.82 -6.87
CA ASP A 109 14.91 4.73 -7.81
C ASP A 109 13.64 3.89 -8.04
N HIS A 110 13.77 2.81 -8.83
CA HIS A 110 12.66 1.93 -9.21
C HIS A 110 11.95 1.25 -8.03
N GLN A 111 12.56 1.20 -6.86
CA GLN A 111 11.99 0.63 -5.63
C GLN A 111 11.40 1.69 -4.69
N GLY A 112 11.40 2.95 -5.10
CA GLY A 112 10.97 4.06 -4.24
C GLY A 112 11.98 4.46 -3.18
N ASN A 113 13.25 4.04 -3.31
CA ASN A 113 14.32 4.48 -2.42
C ASN A 113 14.64 5.94 -2.67
N ASN A 114 14.68 6.78 -1.65
CA ASN A 114 15.11 8.16 -1.75
C ASN A 114 16.62 8.20 -1.97
N ARG A 115 17.04 8.45 -3.24
CA ARG A 115 18.45 8.44 -3.63
C ARG A 115 19.11 9.80 -3.48
N VAL A 116 18.36 10.85 -3.80
CA VAL A 116 18.83 12.23 -3.71
C VAL A 116 17.73 13.11 -3.15
N VAL A 117 18.09 14.05 -2.29
CA VAL A 117 17.23 15.16 -1.87
C VAL A 117 17.78 16.43 -2.50
N ILE A 118 16.93 17.16 -3.19
CA ILE A 118 17.26 18.46 -3.78
C ILE A 118 16.36 19.56 -3.22
N SER A 119 16.94 20.72 -2.94
CA SER A 119 16.18 21.92 -2.55
C SER A 119 15.37 22.47 -3.72
N GLN A 120 14.43 23.37 -3.46
CA GLN A 120 13.70 24.09 -4.50
C GLN A 120 14.58 24.93 -5.44
N SER A 121 15.82 25.24 -5.03
CA SER A 121 16.82 25.93 -5.87
C SER A 121 17.65 24.96 -6.73
N GLY A 122 17.41 23.63 -6.64
CA GLY A 122 18.17 22.62 -7.37
C GLY A 122 19.46 22.17 -6.70
N THR A 123 19.74 22.63 -5.48
CA THR A 123 20.93 22.22 -4.73
C THR A 123 20.75 20.82 -4.17
N VAL A 124 21.73 19.94 -4.37
CA VAL A 124 21.75 18.61 -3.75
C VAL A 124 22.06 18.75 -2.27
N GLU A 125 21.13 18.32 -1.41
CA GLU A 125 21.24 18.40 0.05
C GLU A 125 21.58 17.06 0.69
N GLU A 126 21.18 15.98 0.03
CA GLU A 126 21.45 14.62 0.50
C GLU A 126 21.61 13.68 -0.68
N THR A 127 22.54 12.74 -0.56
CA THR A 127 22.66 11.56 -1.42
C THR A 127 22.69 10.32 -0.57
N SER A 128 21.92 9.28 -0.96
CA SER A 128 21.83 8.02 -0.25
C SER A 128 22.09 6.84 -1.17
N HIS A 129 23.01 5.97 -0.77
CA HIS A 129 23.32 4.73 -1.45
C HIS A 129 22.93 3.56 -0.55
N TYR A 130 22.33 2.53 -1.13
CA TYR A 130 21.80 1.39 -0.39
C TYR A 130 22.40 0.07 -0.91
N TYR A 131 22.75 -0.80 0.02
CA TYR A 131 22.88 -2.22 -0.28
C TYR A 131 21.51 -2.82 -0.60
N PRO A 132 21.45 -3.99 -1.26
CA PRO A 132 20.17 -4.60 -1.66
C PRO A 132 19.12 -4.68 -0.54
N PHE A 133 19.53 -4.96 0.68
CA PHE A 133 18.66 -5.03 1.86
C PHE A 133 18.47 -3.69 2.59
N GLY A 134 18.81 -2.56 1.98
CA GLY A 134 18.51 -1.23 2.53
C GLY A 134 19.55 -0.67 3.50
N GLY A 135 20.61 -1.41 3.78
CA GLY A 135 21.75 -0.86 4.53
C GLY A 135 22.39 0.30 3.77
N THR A 136 22.68 1.42 4.43
CA THR A 136 23.25 2.61 3.79
C THR A 136 24.78 2.52 3.71
N PHE A 137 25.35 3.03 2.61
CA PHE A 137 26.81 3.22 2.44
C PHE A 137 27.08 4.49 1.62
N ALA A 138 28.26 5.08 1.80
CA ALA A 138 28.75 6.24 1.06
C ALA A 138 27.71 7.37 0.89
N SER A 139 26.85 7.56 1.92
CA SER A 139 25.83 8.60 1.91
C SER A 139 26.45 9.93 2.33
N ALA A 140 25.93 11.04 1.77
CA ALA A 140 26.30 12.39 2.12
C ALA A 140 25.04 13.20 2.46
N GLY A 141 25.08 13.99 3.54
CA GLY A 141 23.93 14.68 4.12
C GLY A 141 23.06 13.73 4.95
N ASN A 142 22.19 14.31 5.74
CA ASN A 142 21.16 13.61 6.52
C ASN A 142 20.08 14.61 6.94
N VAL A 143 19.36 15.14 5.95
CA VAL A 143 18.43 16.25 6.15
C VAL A 143 17.02 15.80 6.51
N GLN A 144 16.72 14.53 6.32
CA GLN A 144 15.40 13.95 6.58
C GLN A 144 15.50 12.43 6.85
N PRO A 145 14.51 11.82 7.55
CA PRO A 145 14.59 10.41 7.97
C PRO A 145 14.10 9.40 6.94
N TYR A 146 13.41 9.78 5.87
CA TYR A 146 12.78 8.85 4.91
C TYR A 146 13.80 8.37 3.87
N LYS A 147 14.14 7.09 3.87
CA LYS A 147 15.27 6.54 3.10
C LYS A 147 14.84 5.39 2.17
N TYR A 148 15.22 4.16 2.49
CA TYR A 148 14.96 2.94 1.72
C TYR A 148 13.46 2.67 1.62
N ASN A 149 12.95 2.41 0.41
CA ASN A 149 11.52 2.29 0.06
C ASN A 149 10.64 3.48 0.57
N GLY A 150 11.25 4.65 0.77
CA GLY A 150 10.57 5.81 1.35
C GLY A 150 10.16 5.63 2.82
N LYS A 151 10.68 4.60 3.51
CA LYS A 151 10.36 4.33 4.91
C LYS A 151 11.19 5.18 5.85
N GLU A 152 10.60 5.52 7.00
CA GLU A 152 11.30 6.25 8.04
C GLU A 152 12.42 5.39 8.65
N TYR A 153 13.62 5.93 8.64
CA TYR A 153 14.83 5.33 9.16
C TYR A 153 15.21 5.96 10.49
N ASP A 154 15.11 5.21 11.55
CA ASP A 154 15.58 5.64 12.86
C ASP A 154 17.04 5.23 13.07
N SER A 155 17.95 6.18 12.85
CA SER A 155 19.39 5.98 13.05
C SER A 155 19.88 6.39 14.44
N LYS A 156 18.99 6.95 15.29
CA LYS A 156 19.38 7.44 16.61
C LYS A 156 19.90 6.31 17.48
N LYS A 157 20.95 6.58 18.21
CA LYS A 157 21.62 5.60 19.09
C LYS A 157 22.07 4.32 18.38
N GLY A 158 22.20 4.32 17.04
CA GLY A 158 22.57 3.14 16.27
C GLY A 158 21.47 2.10 16.15
N LEU A 159 20.21 2.46 16.39
CA LEU A 159 19.07 1.57 16.23
C LEU A 159 18.99 1.06 14.78
N ASN A 160 19.07 1.95 13.80
CA ASN A 160 19.13 1.66 12.36
C ASN A 160 17.99 0.76 11.87
N TRP A 161 16.78 1.05 12.33
CA TRP A 161 15.57 0.35 11.90
C TRP A 161 14.76 1.19 10.94
N TYR A 162 14.08 0.53 10.01
CA TYR A 162 13.06 1.10 9.17
C TYR A 162 11.66 0.77 9.71
N ASP A 163 10.80 1.75 9.77
CA ASP A 163 9.40 1.59 10.14
C ASP A 163 8.56 1.24 8.91
N TYR A 164 8.11 0.00 8.81
CA TYR A 164 7.20 -0.48 7.76
C TYR A 164 5.72 -0.43 8.18
N GLY A 165 5.42 0.16 9.36
CA GLY A 165 4.09 0.27 9.93
C GLY A 165 3.70 -0.95 10.73
N ALA A 166 3.44 -2.10 10.10
CA ALA A 166 3.09 -3.33 10.81
C ALA A 166 4.28 -3.97 11.54
N ARG A 167 5.50 -3.73 11.08
CA ARG A 167 6.75 -4.29 11.63
C ARG A 167 7.89 -3.30 11.51
N HIS A 168 8.88 -3.43 12.37
CA HIS A 168 10.17 -2.77 12.21
C HIS A 168 11.17 -3.70 11.51
N TYR A 169 11.91 -3.15 10.56
CA TYR A 169 12.86 -3.86 9.72
C TYR A 169 14.30 -3.47 10.05
N ASP A 170 15.16 -4.44 10.22
CA ASP A 170 16.60 -4.24 10.40
C ASP A 170 17.34 -4.57 9.10
N ALA A 171 17.85 -3.55 8.43
CA ALA A 171 18.60 -3.70 7.19
C ALA A 171 19.96 -4.39 7.36
N VAL A 172 20.53 -4.39 8.57
CA VAL A 172 21.79 -5.07 8.86
C VAL A 172 21.59 -6.59 8.91
N LEU A 173 20.46 -7.02 9.49
CA LEU A 173 20.07 -8.42 9.55
C LEU A 173 19.30 -8.88 8.30
N GLY A 174 18.80 -7.95 7.50
CA GLY A 174 17.98 -8.22 6.30
C GLY A 174 16.63 -8.84 6.63
N ARG A 175 16.07 -8.58 7.83
CA ARG A 175 14.83 -9.19 8.29
C ARG A 175 14.00 -8.29 9.20
N PHE A 176 12.75 -8.65 9.40
CA PHE A 176 11.89 -8.04 10.39
C PHE A 176 12.21 -8.47 11.82
N MET A 177 11.83 -7.63 12.79
CA MET A 177 12.10 -7.87 14.23
C MET A 177 11.00 -8.70 14.90
N THR A 178 9.86 -8.82 14.27
CA THR A 178 8.69 -9.56 14.76
C THR A 178 8.21 -10.56 13.71
N VAL A 179 7.48 -11.58 14.17
CA VAL A 179 6.84 -12.57 13.28
C VAL A 179 5.85 -11.88 12.36
N ASP A 180 5.80 -12.33 11.10
CA ASP A 180 4.84 -11.84 10.13
C ASP A 180 3.41 -12.10 10.63
N PRO A 181 2.54 -11.07 10.73
CA PRO A 181 1.13 -11.29 11.02
C PRO A 181 0.43 -12.22 10.02
N LEU A 182 1.01 -12.42 8.83
CA LEU A 182 0.52 -13.32 7.78
C LEU A 182 1.33 -14.60 7.65
N ALA A 183 2.16 -14.94 8.64
CA ALA A 183 3.04 -16.11 8.63
C ALA A 183 2.33 -17.42 8.26
N GLU A 184 1.08 -17.61 8.67
CA GLU A 184 0.28 -18.79 8.34
C GLU A 184 -0.01 -18.96 6.83
N LYS A 185 0.27 -17.95 6.01
CA LYS A 185 0.12 -18.01 4.55
C LYS A 185 1.39 -18.41 3.81
N TYR A 186 2.52 -18.36 4.48
CA TYR A 186 3.85 -18.53 3.89
C TYR A 186 4.68 -19.60 4.62
N TYR A 187 4.11 -20.80 4.77
CA TYR A 187 4.75 -21.92 5.50
C TYR A 187 6.13 -22.33 5.00
N SER A 188 6.48 -21.99 3.74
CA SER A 188 7.79 -22.28 3.17
C SER A 188 8.84 -21.24 3.51
N GLU A 189 8.45 -20.11 4.08
CA GLU A 189 9.32 -18.97 4.31
C GLU A 189 9.60 -18.76 5.79
N SER A 190 10.73 -18.10 6.08
CA SER A 190 11.00 -17.65 7.46
C SER A 190 9.97 -16.62 7.89
N LEU A 191 9.46 -16.75 9.11
CA LEU A 191 8.49 -15.84 9.71
C LEU A 191 8.96 -14.37 9.77
N TYR A 192 10.24 -14.14 9.57
CA TYR A 192 10.91 -12.83 9.62
C TYR A 192 11.40 -12.34 8.27
N THR A 193 11.15 -13.11 7.21
CA THR A 193 11.66 -12.80 5.87
C THR A 193 11.22 -11.43 5.39
N TYR A 194 12.15 -10.72 4.75
CA TYR A 194 11.89 -9.52 3.97
C TYR A 194 11.95 -9.87 2.47
N CYS A 195 10.87 -9.61 1.75
CA CYS A 195 10.79 -9.73 0.29
C CYS A 195 11.27 -11.10 -0.25
N TYR A 196 10.96 -12.22 0.43
CA TYR A 196 11.41 -13.58 0.02
C TYR A 196 12.92 -13.66 -0.19
N SER A 197 13.71 -12.88 0.56
CA SER A 197 15.17 -12.71 0.38
C SER A 197 15.57 -12.20 -1.01
N ASN A 198 14.67 -11.56 -1.74
CA ASN A 198 14.89 -10.95 -3.06
C ASN A 198 14.50 -9.46 -3.09
N PRO A 199 15.18 -8.62 -2.29
CA PRO A 199 14.81 -7.23 -2.11
C PRO A 199 15.11 -6.32 -3.32
N ILE A 200 15.78 -6.83 -4.36
CA ILE A 200 16.01 -6.08 -5.61
C ILE A 200 14.77 -6.08 -6.50
N ASN A 201 14.02 -7.20 -6.50
CA ASN A 201 12.85 -7.39 -7.35
C ASN A 201 11.53 -7.24 -6.59
N CYS A 202 11.58 -7.20 -5.26
CA CYS A 202 10.40 -7.15 -4.39
C CYS A 202 10.51 -6.00 -3.41
N ILE A 203 9.38 -5.40 -3.10
CA ILE A 203 9.20 -4.47 -1.97
C ILE A 203 8.05 -4.99 -1.10
N ASP A 204 8.05 -4.68 0.20
CA ASP A 204 6.91 -4.93 1.08
C ASP A 204 6.11 -3.61 1.25
N PRO A 205 4.97 -3.44 0.56
CA PRO A 205 4.28 -2.15 0.53
C PRO A 205 3.21 -1.93 1.58
N ASN A 206 2.96 -2.81 2.56
CA ASN A 206 1.83 -2.73 3.51
C ASN A 206 0.45 -2.63 2.81
N GLY A 207 0.07 -3.68 2.11
CA GLY A 207 -0.99 -3.76 1.13
C GLY A 207 -2.43 -3.54 1.61
N LYS A 208 -3.21 -2.99 0.69
CA LYS A 208 -4.68 -2.88 0.73
C LYS A 208 -5.23 -3.15 -0.66
N ASP A 209 -6.49 -3.63 -0.77
CA ASP A 209 -6.97 -4.29 -1.96
C ASP A 209 -7.79 -3.42 -2.91
N GLY A 210 -7.56 -3.58 -4.22
CA GLY A 210 -8.46 -3.17 -5.30
C GLY A 210 -8.83 -4.37 -6.18
N ILE A 211 -10.04 -4.39 -6.75
CA ILE A 211 -10.50 -5.50 -7.59
C ILE A 211 -10.94 -4.95 -8.94
N TYR A 212 -10.29 -5.42 -10.00
CA TYR A 212 -10.83 -5.30 -11.35
C TYR A 212 -12.00 -6.29 -11.50
N ILE A 213 -13.17 -5.82 -11.95
CA ILE A 213 -14.37 -6.64 -12.13
C ILE A 213 -14.77 -6.63 -13.59
N ALA A 214 -14.98 -7.80 -14.19
CA ALA A 214 -15.59 -7.99 -15.48
C ALA A 214 -16.83 -8.89 -15.38
N PHE A 215 -17.79 -8.66 -16.24
CA PHE A 215 -19.03 -9.41 -16.36
C PHE A 215 -19.02 -10.16 -17.71
N PRO A 216 -18.50 -11.39 -17.76
CA PRO A 216 -18.30 -12.11 -19.02
C PRO A 216 -19.63 -12.45 -19.73
N ASP A 217 -20.70 -12.63 -18.97
CA ASP A 217 -22.02 -12.98 -19.48
C ASP A 217 -22.82 -11.76 -19.96
N TYR A 218 -22.31 -10.54 -19.79
CA TYR A 218 -22.98 -9.31 -20.17
C TYR A 218 -23.11 -9.19 -21.68
N LYS A 219 -24.35 -8.93 -22.15
CA LYS A 219 -24.66 -8.75 -23.55
C LYS A 219 -25.03 -7.30 -23.83
N ILE A 220 -24.33 -6.69 -24.77
CA ILE A 220 -24.62 -5.32 -25.21
C ILE A 220 -25.80 -5.34 -26.16
N SER A 221 -26.86 -4.55 -25.87
CA SER A 221 -28.00 -4.37 -26.76
C SER A 221 -27.62 -3.42 -27.90
N THR A 222 -27.83 -3.84 -29.12
CA THR A 222 -27.62 -3.04 -30.32
C THR A 222 -28.92 -3.02 -31.17
N PRO A 223 -29.06 -2.10 -32.15
CA PRO A 223 -30.23 -2.07 -33.04
C PRO A 223 -30.45 -3.38 -33.82
N ILE A 224 -29.39 -4.19 -34.00
CA ILE A 224 -29.43 -5.46 -34.75
C ILE A 224 -29.44 -6.69 -33.85
N GLY A 225 -29.62 -6.51 -32.53
CA GLY A 225 -29.68 -7.61 -31.55
C GLY A 225 -28.69 -7.50 -30.40
N LYS A 226 -28.64 -8.54 -29.54
CA LYS A 226 -27.71 -8.60 -28.39
C LYS A 226 -26.39 -9.24 -28.82
N ILE A 227 -25.30 -8.50 -28.65
CA ILE A 227 -23.95 -8.99 -28.95
C ILE A 227 -23.31 -9.44 -27.59
N GLY A 228 -22.91 -10.72 -27.55
CA GLY A 228 -22.14 -11.31 -26.43
C GLY A 228 -20.62 -11.20 -26.63
N ASN A 229 -19.85 -11.70 -25.66
CA ASN A 229 -18.38 -11.78 -25.63
C ASN A 229 -17.62 -10.45 -25.62
N LEU A 230 -18.31 -9.32 -25.49
CA LEU A 230 -17.68 -8.02 -25.28
C LEU A 230 -17.45 -7.76 -23.79
N GLY A 231 -18.40 -8.20 -22.96
CA GLY A 231 -18.39 -8.00 -21.51
C GLY A 231 -18.73 -6.56 -21.10
N HIS A 232 -18.80 -6.36 -19.83
CA HIS A 232 -18.83 -5.06 -19.15
C HIS A 232 -17.82 -5.08 -18.03
N ALA A 233 -17.34 -3.94 -17.57
CA ALA A 233 -16.38 -3.88 -16.46
C ALA A 233 -16.68 -2.72 -15.52
N GLY A 234 -16.26 -2.91 -14.29
CA GLY A 234 -16.21 -1.92 -13.24
C GLY A 234 -15.01 -2.15 -12.33
N VAL A 235 -14.88 -1.33 -11.33
CA VAL A 235 -13.85 -1.47 -10.30
C VAL A 235 -14.51 -1.42 -8.92
N LEU A 236 -14.15 -2.39 -8.10
CA LEU A 236 -14.53 -2.44 -6.69
C LEU A 236 -13.32 -2.05 -5.86
N LEU A 237 -13.44 -0.98 -5.10
CA LEU A 237 -12.41 -0.49 -4.20
C LEU A 237 -12.79 -0.81 -2.77
N ILE A 238 -11.85 -1.38 -2.02
CA ILE A 238 -12.04 -1.79 -0.64
C ILE A 238 -10.94 -1.15 0.22
N ASP A 239 -11.34 -0.41 1.23
CA ASP A 239 -10.40 0.04 2.27
C ASP A 239 -10.25 -1.06 3.31
N ASN A 240 -9.15 -1.78 3.29
CA ASN A 240 -8.87 -2.89 4.18
C ASN A 240 -8.61 -2.50 5.65
N LYS A 241 -8.56 -1.21 5.97
CA LYS A 241 -8.57 -0.74 7.36
C LYS A 241 -9.98 -0.67 7.93
N THR A 242 -10.91 -0.15 7.13
CA THR A 242 -12.26 0.20 7.60
C THR A 242 -13.36 -0.69 7.04
N GLY A 243 -13.05 -1.47 6.00
CA GLY A 243 -14.04 -2.24 5.24
C GLY A 243 -14.91 -1.37 4.31
N VAL A 244 -14.67 -0.06 4.25
CA VAL A 244 -15.40 0.83 3.35
C VAL A 244 -15.21 0.37 1.92
N THR A 245 -16.33 0.19 1.23
CA THR A 245 -16.37 -0.40 -0.11
C THR A 245 -17.07 0.53 -1.08
N LYS A 246 -16.48 0.72 -2.25
CA LYS A 246 -17.00 1.57 -3.32
C LYS A 246 -16.92 0.85 -4.65
N TYR A 247 -17.99 0.94 -5.43
CA TYR A 247 -18.04 0.40 -6.78
C TYR A 247 -18.24 1.52 -7.81
N TYR A 248 -17.49 1.45 -8.90
CA TYR A 248 -17.55 2.39 -10.01
C TYR A 248 -17.54 1.65 -11.33
N GLU A 249 -18.30 2.17 -12.29
CA GLU A 249 -18.34 1.66 -13.66
C GLU A 249 -18.45 2.80 -14.66
N TYR A 250 -18.04 2.57 -15.90
CA TYR A 250 -18.10 3.53 -16.98
C TYR A 250 -18.83 2.93 -18.18
N GLY A 251 -19.76 3.67 -18.76
CA GLY A 251 -20.53 3.14 -19.87
C GLY A 251 -21.20 4.21 -20.70
N ARG A 252 -21.83 3.78 -21.78
CA ARG A 252 -22.66 4.62 -22.65
C ARG A 252 -24.06 4.76 -22.05
N TYR A 253 -24.20 5.58 -21.02
CA TYR A 253 -25.44 5.73 -20.26
C TYR A 253 -26.18 7.02 -20.62
N ASP A 254 -25.62 7.90 -21.46
CA ASP A 254 -26.30 9.09 -21.96
C ASP A 254 -26.86 8.90 -23.37
N LYS A 255 -27.74 9.85 -23.78
CA LYS A 255 -28.36 9.86 -25.12
C LYS A 255 -27.39 10.33 -26.21
N GLU A 256 -26.32 11.02 -25.85
CA GLU A 256 -25.33 11.58 -26.76
C GLU A 256 -24.20 10.60 -27.11
N GLY A 257 -24.22 9.40 -26.54
CA GLY A 257 -23.19 8.39 -26.76
C GLY A 257 -21.86 8.67 -26.05
N LYS A 258 -21.84 9.69 -25.19
CA LYS A 258 -20.68 10.02 -24.37
C LYS A 258 -20.59 9.08 -23.18
N GLY A 259 -19.36 8.81 -22.72
CA GLY A 259 -19.15 7.97 -21.56
C GLY A 259 -19.60 8.67 -20.27
N VAL A 260 -20.17 7.90 -19.36
CA VAL A 260 -20.63 8.35 -18.04
C VAL A 260 -20.10 7.39 -16.99
N VAL A 261 -19.46 7.92 -15.96
CA VAL A 261 -19.12 7.15 -14.77
C VAL A 261 -20.33 7.06 -13.87
N ARG A 262 -20.64 5.85 -13.41
CA ARG A 262 -21.69 5.56 -12.44
C ARG A 262 -21.12 4.91 -11.18
N THR A 263 -21.84 5.12 -10.09
CA THR A 263 -21.63 4.44 -8.82
C THR A 263 -23.00 4.16 -8.19
N PHE A 264 -23.07 3.11 -7.40
CA PHE A 264 -24.23 2.81 -6.56
C PHE A 264 -23.74 2.26 -5.21
N ALA A 265 -24.63 2.31 -4.22
CA ALA A 265 -24.31 1.84 -2.89
C ALA A 265 -24.11 0.31 -2.86
N VAL A 266 -22.99 -0.12 -2.34
CA VAL A 266 -22.69 -1.52 -2.05
C VAL A 266 -22.39 -1.68 -0.56
N PRO A 267 -22.72 -2.83 0.05
CA PRO A 267 -22.36 -3.06 1.44
C PRO A 267 -20.85 -2.96 1.68
N ASN A 268 -20.48 -2.37 2.78
CA ASN A 268 -19.11 -2.45 3.24
C ASN A 268 -18.77 -3.90 3.57
N VAL A 269 -17.56 -4.33 3.21
CA VAL A 269 -17.09 -5.67 3.57
C VAL A 269 -16.64 -5.70 5.02
N LYS A 270 -16.72 -6.85 5.64
CA LYS A 270 -16.05 -7.10 6.91
C LYS A 270 -14.61 -7.48 6.65
N ILE A 271 -13.71 -6.85 7.36
CA ILE A 271 -12.29 -7.18 7.27
C ILE A 271 -11.99 -8.26 8.29
N GLY A 272 -11.39 -9.35 7.82
CA GLY A 272 -10.93 -10.45 8.65
C GLY A 272 -9.67 -10.11 9.46
N GLN A 273 -9.27 -11.02 10.31
CA GLN A 273 -8.02 -10.89 11.07
C GLN A 273 -6.78 -10.82 10.14
N ASP A 274 -6.91 -11.40 8.95
CA ASP A 274 -5.92 -11.35 7.87
C ASP A 274 -5.87 -10.02 7.12
N LYS A 275 -6.61 -9.01 7.61
CA LYS A 275 -6.76 -7.69 6.98
C LYS A 275 -7.29 -7.73 5.54
N LYS A 276 -7.97 -8.82 5.18
CA LYS A 276 -8.64 -8.99 3.88
C LYS A 276 -10.16 -9.05 4.08
N PRO A 277 -10.93 -8.75 3.03
CA PRO A 277 -12.37 -8.95 3.06
C PRO A 277 -12.71 -10.41 3.39
N THR A 278 -13.59 -10.63 4.36
CA THR A 278 -14.11 -11.99 4.57
C THR A 278 -14.91 -12.44 3.35
N LEU A 279 -14.74 -13.70 2.94
CA LEU A 279 -15.44 -14.23 1.77
C LEU A 279 -16.97 -14.09 1.89
N GLU A 280 -17.51 -14.21 3.10
CA GLU A 280 -18.95 -14.03 3.35
C GLU A 280 -19.41 -12.60 3.01
N SER A 281 -18.69 -11.59 3.49
CA SER A 281 -19.06 -10.19 3.24
C SER A 281 -18.81 -9.81 1.78
N LEU A 282 -17.73 -10.31 1.20
CA LEU A 282 -17.41 -10.10 -0.22
C LEU A 282 -18.48 -10.74 -1.14
N ASN A 283 -18.96 -11.94 -0.80
CA ASN A 283 -20.07 -12.58 -1.50
C ASN A 283 -21.32 -11.70 -1.54
N LYS A 284 -21.70 -11.08 -0.41
CA LYS A 284 -22.86 -10.16 -0.33
C LYS A 284 -22.67 -8.96 -1.26
N THR A 285 -21.49 -8.37 -1.25
CA THR A 285 -21.15 -7.22 -2.10
C THR A 285 -21.18 -7.59 -3.58
N LEU A 286 -20.56 -8.72 -3.96
CA LEU A 286 -20.51 -9.18 -5.35
C LEU A 286 -21.88 -9.64 -5.86
N SER A 287 -22.75 -10.16 -5.00
CA SER A 287 -24.13 -10.48 -5.38
C SER A 287 -24.90 -9.24 -5.85
N ILE A 288 -24.80 -8.15 -5.10
CA ILE A 288 -25.45 -6.88 -5.45
C ILE A 288 -24.86 -6.30 -6.73
N ILE A 289 -23.52 -6.36 -6.88
CA ILE A 289 -22.86 -5.89 -8.10
C ILE A 289 -23.27 -6.73 -9.30
N SER A 290 -23.33 -8.05 -9.17
CA SER A 290 -23.81 -8.96 -10.21
C SER A 290 -25.22 -8.63 -10.64
N GLU A 291 -26.13 -8.39 -9.69
CA GLU A 291 -27.54 -8.05 -9.97
C GLU A 291 -27.69 -6.68 -10.64
N GLN A 292 -27.03 -5.64 -10.11
CA GLN A 292 -27.25 -4.26 -10.55
C GLN A 292 -26.43 -3.89 -11.81
N ALA A 293 -25.20 -4.38 -11.93
CA ALA A 293 -24.30 -4.07 -13.04
C ALA A 293 -24.12 -5.23 -14.02
N GLY A 294 -24.20 -6.47 -13.55
CA GLY A 294 -23.91 -7.68 -14.33
C GLY A 294 -25.10 -8.44 -14.88
N HIS A 295 -26.33 -7.93 -14.74
CA HIS A 295 -27.56 -8.63 -15.14
C HIS A 295 -27.70 -10.02 -14.49
N ALA A 296 -27.32 -10.14 -13.20
CA ALA A 296 -27.24 -11.37 -12.43
C ALA A 296 -26.31 -12.46 -13.03
N GLY A 297 -25.34 -12.04 -13.85
CA GLY A 297 -24.33 -12.89 -14.46
C GLY A 297 -23.12 -13.14 -13.55
N ARG A 298 -22.23 -14.01 -14.02
CA ARG A 298 -20.95 -14.28 -13.35
C ARG A 298 -20.08 -13.01 -13.29
N ILE A 299 -19.22 -12.96 -12.28
CA ILE A 299 -18.15 -11.97 -12.22
C ILE A 299 -16.81 -12.72 -12.34
N GLU A 300 -15.97 -12.28 -13.26
CA GLU A 300 -14.56 -12.59 -13.32
C GLU A 300 -13.79 -11.33 -12.93
N GLY A 301 -12.78 -11.46 -12.09
CA GLY A 301 -12.03 -10.31 -11.59
C GLY A 301 -10.57 -10.62 -11.39
N ALA A 302 -9.77 -9.56 -11.30
CA ALA A 302 -8.41 -9.61 -10.78
C ALA A 302 -8.40 -8.92 -9.41
N TYR A 303 -8.05 -9.68 -8.39
CA TYR A 303 -7.94 -9.20 -7.03
C TYR A 303 -6.55 -8.62 -6.81
N ILE A 304 -6.50 -7.33 -6.55
CA ILE A 304 -5.28 -6.54 -6.49
C ILE A 304 -5.11 -6.00 -5.08
N GLU A 305 -4.05 -6.39 -4.41
CA GLU A 305 -3.69 -5.83 -3.12
C GLU A 305 -3.07 -4.44 -3.34
N SER A 306 -3.69 -3.39 -2.79
CA SER A 306 -3.31 -1.99 -2.98
C SER A 306 -3.53 -1.17 -1.72
N ASP A 307 -2.67 -0.20 -1.44
CA ASP A 307 -2.83 0.74 -0.33
C ASP A 307 -3.38 2.11 -0.77
N LYS A 308 -3.71 2.26 -2.05
CA LYS A 308 -4.10 3.52 -2.67
C LYS A 308 -5.63 3.67 -2.85
N PHE A 309 -6.41 3.13 -1.90
CA PHE A 309 -7.87 3.28 -1.93
C PHE A 309 -8.31 4.74 -2.12
N LYS A 310 -7.67 5.68 -1.42
CA LYS A 310 -8.01 7.10 -1.48
C LYS A 310 -7.72 7.69 -2.86
N GLU A 311 -6.56 7.40 -3.42
CA GLU A 311 -6.11 7.87 -4.73
C GLU A 311 -6.99 7.31 -5.84
N MET A 312 -7.23 5.99 -5.82
CA MET A 312 -8.14 5.32 -6.76
C MET A 312 -9.56 5.87 -6.66
N LYS A 313 -10.08 6.05 -5.44
CA LYS A 313 -11.40 6.63 -5.18
C LYS A 313 -11.47 8.07 -5.69
N ASN A 314 -10.50 8.92 -5.36
CA ASN A 314 -10.47 10.32 -5.79
C ASN A 314 -10.43 10.44 -7.32
N TYR A 315 -9.66 9.58 -8.00
CA TYR A 315 -9.65 9.53 -9.46
C TYR A 315 -11.03 9.16 -10.01
N ALA A 316 -11.65 8.09 -9.51
CA ALA A 316 -12.99 7.67 -9.96
C ALA A 316 -14.04 8.78 -9.72
N GLU A 317 -14.00 9.46 -8.57
CA GLU A 317 -14.89 10.56 -8.23
C GLU A 317 -14.63 11.81 -9.09
N SER A 318 -13.38 12.12 -9.46
CA SER A 318 -13.06 13.17 -10.41
C SER A 318 -13.68 12.89 -11.78
N LYS A 319 -13.70 11.61 -12.20
CA LYS A 319 -14.37 11.21 -13.45
C LYS A 319 -15.89 11.28 -13.37
N ILE A 320 -16.50 11.09 -12.20
CA ILE A 320 -17.92 11.39 -11.99
C ILE A 320 -18.20 12.90 -12.18
N ALA A 321 -17.33 13.77 -11.64
CA ALA A 321 -17.47 15.21 -11.82
C ALA A 321 -17.37 15.64 -13.31
N GLU A 322 -16.57 14.93 -14.11
CA GLU A 322 -16.49 15.14 -15.56
C GLU A 322 -17.81 14.82 -16.30
N ASN A 323 -18.76 14.07 -15.72
CA ASN A 323 -20.06 13.78 -16.34
C ASN A 323 -20.85 15.06 -16.69
N ALA A 324 -20.64 16.14 -15.94
CA ALA A 324 -21.27 17.45 -16.20
C ALA A 324 -20.62 18.21 -17.37
N ASN A 325 -19.45 17.79 -17.84
CA ASN A 325 -18.75 18.45 -18.93
C ASN A 325 -19.31 17.99 -20.29
N SER A 326 -19.95 18.89 -21.01
CA SER A 326 -20.49 18.61 -22.34
C SER A 326 -19.41 18.28 -23.41
N LYS A 327 -18.14 18.63 -23.13
CA LYS A 327 -16.99 18.35 -24.02
C LYS A 327 -16.21 17.09 -23.59
N ARG A 328 -16.73 16.30 -22.62
CA ARG A 328 -16.08 15.04 -22.22
C ARG A 328 -15.91 14.07 -23.39
N LYS A 329 -14.94 13.18 -23.29
CA LYS A 329 -14.64 12.21 -24.35
C LYS A 329 -15.82 11.30 -24.65
N GLU A 330 -16.00 11.00 -25.95
CA GLU A 330 -16.96 10.00 -26.40
C GLU A 330 -16.56 8.60 -25.90
N TYR A 331 -17.56 7.77 -25.63
CA TYR A 331 -17.34 6.36 -25.36
C TYR A 331 -16.82 5.66 -26.61
N SER A 332 -15.69 4.96 -26.49
CA SER A 332 -15.06 4.25 -27.60
C SER A 332 -14.67 2.84 -27.18
N LEU A 333 -15.12 1.84 -27.91
CA LEU A 333 -14.76 0.44 -27.64
C LEU A 333 -13.25 0.17 -27.72
N ARG A 334 -12.48 1.03 -28.38
CA ARG A 334 -11.04 0.85 -28.59
C ARG A 334 -10.17 1.37 -27.44
N ASN A 335 -10.50 2.54 -26.90
CA ASN A 335 -9.57 3.26 -26.00
C ASN A 335 -10.22 4.11 -24.92
N ASN A 336 -11.57 4.11 -24.83
CA ASN A 336 -12.30 4.86 -23.82
C ASN A 336 -13.59 4.11 -23.44
N ASN A 337 -13.45 2.96 -22.79
CA ASN A 337 -14.54 2.06 -22.45
C ASN A 337 -14.50 1.68 -20.96
N CYS A 338 -15.45 0.85 -20.54
CA CYS A 338 -15.55 0.40 -19.14
C CYS A 338 -14.31 -0.34 -18.65
N GLY A 339 -13.69 -1.15 -19.50
CA GLY A 339 -12.46 -1.88 -19.14
C GLY A 339 -11.26 -0.97 -18.97
N THR A 340 -11.05 -0.04 -19.90
CA THR A 340 -9.95 0.94 -19.79
C THR A 340 -10.15 1.86 -18.60
N PHE A 341 -11.39 2.29 -18.30
CA PHE A 341 -11.69 3.09 -17.11
C PHE A 341 -11.33 2.33 -15.82
N ALA A 342 -11.76 1.06 -15.68
CA ALA A 342 -11.44 0.27 -14.51
C ALA A 342 -9.91 0.09 -14.32
N ALA A 343 -9.19 -0.14 -15.44
CA ALA A 343 -7.74 -0.22 -15.43
C ALA A 343 -7.08 1.11 -15.04
N ASP A 344 -7.59 2.25 -15.52
CA ASP A 344 -7.06 3.57 -15.20
C ASP A 344 -7.26 3.95 -13.73
N VAL A 345 -8.39 3.55 -13.13
CA VAL A 345 -8.63 3.70 -11.69
C VAL A 345 -7.58 2.91 -10.90
N LEU A 346 -7.34 1.65 -11.24
CA LEU A 346 -6.38 0.79 -10.55
C LEU A 346 -4.93 1.27 -10.73
N LYS A 347 -4.59 1.84 -11.89
CA LYS A 347 -3.28 2.41 -12.17
C LYS A 347 -2.98 3.71 -11.40
N GLN A 348 -3.93 4.24 -10.62
CA GLN A 348 -3.65 5.30 -9.65
C GLN A 348 -2.77 4.78 -8.49
N ASP A 349 -2.67 3.48 -8.33
CA ASP A 349 -1.62 2.86 -7.55
C ASP A 349 -0.37 2.65 -8.43
N PRO A 350 0.76 3.30 -8.13
CA PRO A 350 2.00 3.11 -8.88
C PRO A 350 2.43 1.64 -8.96
N SER A 351 2.27 0.86 -7.89
CA SER A 351 2.64 -0.56 -7.86
C SER A 351 1.79 -1.41 -8.80
N VAL A 352 0.53 -1.02 -9.02
CA VAL A 352 -0.36 -1.64 -10.00
C VAL A 352 0.00 -1.18 -11.40
N LYS A 353 0.32 0.12 -11.58
CA LYS A 353 0.70 0.68 -12.86
C LYS A 353 1.92 -0.03 -13.47
N ASP A 354 2.91 -0.33 -12.63
CA ASP A 354 4.16 -0.99 -13.07
C ASP A 354 3.95 -2.47 -13.44
N LYS A 355 2.95 -3.12 -12.84
CA LYS A 355 2.59 -4.52 -13.10
C LYS A 355 1.41 -4.69 -14.05
N ALA A 356 0.74 -3.59 -14.40
CA ALA A 356 -0.43 -3.66 -15.26
C ALA A 356 -0.02 -4.19 -16.64
N PRO A 357 -0.80 -5.10 -17.22
CA PRO A 357 -0.52 -5.62 -18.56
C PRO A 357 -0.62 -4.52 -19.61
N VAL A 358 0.10 -4.69 -20.70
CA VAL A 358 -0.14 -3.90 -21.92
C VAL A 358 -1.45 -4.42 -22.52
N ILE A 359 -2.48 -3.59 -22.51
CA ILE A 359 -3.80 -3.94 -23.03
C ILE A 359 -3.72 -4.04 -24.56
N ILE A 360 -3.75 -5.24 -25.08
CA ILE A 360 -3.73 -5.53 -26.52
C ILE A 360 -5.15 -5.55 -27.05
N ASP A 361 -6.05 -6.21 -26.32
CA ASP A 361 -7.48 -6.30 -26.66
C ASP A 361 -8.30 -5.50 -25.63
N PRO A 362 -8.91 -4.36 -26.02
CA PRO A 362 -9.60 -3.47 -25.09
C PRO A 362 -10.97 -4.00 -24.63
N ARG A 363 -11.36 -5.22 -25.00
CA ARG A 363 -12.60 -5.82 -24.51
C ARG A 363 -12.45 -6.16 -23.01
N PRO A 364 -13.45 -5.83 -22.17
CA PRO A 364 -13.41 -6.11 -20.74
C PRO A 364 -13.05 -7.56 -20.38
N ASN A 365 -13.58 -8.53 -21.13
CA ASN A 365 -13.31 -9.95 -20.92
C ASN A 365 -11.88 -10.35 -21.27
N SER A 366 -11.20 -9.62 -22.12
CA SER A 366 -9.80 -9.85 -22.48
C SER A 366 -8.89 -9.17 -21.45
N ILE A 367 -9.20 -7.91 -21.09
CA ILE A 367 -8.45 -7.16 -20.08
C ILE A 367 -8.42 -7.90 -18.73
N VAL A 368 -9.55 -8.47 -18.28
CA VAL A 368 -9.55 -9.20 -17.00
C VAL A 368 -8.61 -10.39 -16.99
N LYS A 369 -8.50 -11.12 -18.11
CA LYS A 369 -7.56 -12.25 -18.23
C LYS A 369 -6.12 -11.79 -18.18
N GLU A 370 -5.79 -10.73 -18.92
CA GLU A 370 -4.45 -10.13 -18.89
C GLU A 370 -4.07 -9.65 -17.47
N TYR A 371 -5.05 -9.12 -16.71
CA TYR A 371 -4.83 -8.79 -15.30
C TYR A 371 -4.69 -10.02 -14.40
N GLN A 372 -5.43 -11.10 -14.65
CA GLN A 372 -5.33 -12.36 -13.89
C GLN A 372 -3.98 -13.07 -14.08
N ASP A 373 -3.28 -12.80 -15.17
CA ASP A 373 -1.92 -13.30 -15.40
C ASP A 373 -0.89 -12.68 -14.42
N ASN A 374 -1.18 -11.47 -13.92
CA ASN A 374 -0.27 -10.72 -13.04
C ASN A 374 -0.80 -10.55 -11.61
N PHE A 375 -2.09 -10.83 -11.37
CA PHE A 375 -2.77 -10.67 -10.09
C PHE A 375 -3.67 -11.88 -9.82
N LYS A 376 -4.06 -12.08 -8.57
CA LYS A 376 -4.94 -13.19 -8.18
C LYS A 376 -6.25 -13.16 -8.93
N SER A 377 -6.71 -14.32 -9.41
CA SER A 377 -8.01 -14.42 -10.03
C SER A 377 -9.13 -14.35 -8.97
N LEU A 378 -10.23 -13.70 -9.30
CA LEU A 378 -11.46 -13.67 -8.52
C LEU A 378 -12.61 -14.14 -9.41
N ASN A 379 -13.33 -15.17 -8.96
CA ASN A 379 -14.46 -15.72 -9.70
C ASN A 379 -15.70 -15.80 -8.80
N TYR A 380 -16.77 -15.11 -9.16
CA TYR A 380 -18.05 -15.18 -8.46
C TYR A 380 -19.12 -15.87 -9.30
N ASP A 381 -19.73 -16.92 -8.73
CA ASP A 381 -20.83 -17.67 -9.32
C ASP A 381 -22.17 -17.25 -8.66
N PRO A 382 -23.06 -16.53 -9.37
CA PRO A 382 -24.32 -16.06 -8.80
C PRO A 382 -25.30 -17.19 -8.47
N LYS A 383 -25.22 -18.34 -9.15
CA LYS A 383 -26.06 -19.52 -8.85
C LYS A 383 -25.70 -20.16 -7.51
N LYS A 384 -24.41 -20.21 -7.21
CA LYS A 384 -23.88 -20.74 -5.94
C LYS A 384 -23.75 -19.69 -4.87
N ARG A 385 -23.85 -18.40 -5.23
CA ARG A 385 -23.56 -17.24 -4.37
C ARG A 385 -22.20 -17.38 -3.69
N GLN A 386 -21.20 -17.78 -4.45
CA GLN A 386 -19.87 -18.10 -3.95
C GLN A 386 -18.78 -17.41 -4.75
N VAL A 387 -17.88 -16.73 -4.06
CA VAL A 387 -16.63 -16.21 -4.61
C VAL A 387 -15.47 -17.15 -4.32
N LYS A 388 -14.56 -17.26 -5.28
CA LYS A 388 -13.24 -17.88 -5.12
C LYS A 388 -12.18 -16.87 -5.50
N ILE A 389 -11.08 -16.85 -4.76
CA ILE A 389 -9.88 -16.06 -5.05
C ILE A 389 -8.72 -17.06 -5.09
N GLU A 390 -8.03 -17.13 -6.22
CA GLU A 390 -6.96 -18.11 -6.51
C GLU A 390 -5.68 -17.40 -6.95
#